data_09dd3bd32b88e49cc5f00cc3a9201b36
#
_entry.id   09dd3bd32b88e49cc5f00cc3a9201b36
#
_cell.length_a   1.000
_cell.length_b   1.000
_cell.length_c   1.000
_cell.angle_alpha   90.00
_cell.angle_beta   90.00
_cell.angle_gamma   90.00
#
_symmetry.space_group_name_H-M   'P 1'
#
loop_
_entity.id
_entity.type
_entity.pdbx_description
1 polymer ?
#
loop_
_entity_poly.entity_id
_entity_poly.type
_entity_poly.pdbx_seq_one_letter_code
_entity_poly.pdbx_strand_id
1 'polypeptide(L)'
;SGNVEIWLRQGDPVIHYSIPTTAVAKNPVLEQIALYDSPEFNSKFNYTGNDLGVTYTKAATTLRVWAPTAEAVNVVTYKDSESPYSTGKLIPMEYDVKGTWVAKLAGDQDGTIFNYRVQVNGANNEAVDPYVRATTVNGLRGVIVDLSTTNPVGWNKSKPKFSGKPTDAFIYELHVRDLSMDASSGFPTAQKGKFVAFTNTNTAFAGQ
;
A
#
# COMPACT_ATOMS: atom_id res chain seq x y z
N SER A 1 -24.79 -29.24 16.48
CA SER A 1 -24.05 -29.63 15.26
C SER A 1 -24.59 -28.81 14.10
N GLY A 2 -23.79 -28.00 13.52
CA GLY A 2 -24.10 -27.15 12.37
C GLY A 2 -23.02 -27.31 11.30
N ASN A 3 -23.21 -26.63 10.17
CA ASN A 3 -22.19 -26.49 9.15
C ASN A 3 -21.62 -25.08 9.21
N VAL A 4 -20.33 -24.93 8.83
CA VAL A 4 -19.77 -23.62 8.49
C VAL A 4 -19.97 -23.41 7.01
N GLU A 5 -20.60 -22.30 6.66
CA GLU A 5 -20.85 -21.90 5.27
C GLU A 5 -19.75 -20.94 4.81
N ILE A 6 -19.00 -21.34 3.79
CA ILE A 6 -17.92 -20.52 3.21
C ILE A 6 -18.34 -20.09 1.82
N TRP A 7 -18.39 -18.79 1.61
CA TRP A 7 -18.69 -18.17 0.33
C TRP A 7 -17.42 -17.55 -0.25
N LEU A 8 -16.89 -18.14 -1.32
CA LEU A 8 -15.74 -17.60 -2.04
C LEU A 8 -16.22 -16.95 -3.33
N ARG A 9 -15.89 -15.67 -3.49
CA ARG A 9 -16.14 -14.93 -4.71
C ARG A 9 -14.83 -14.77 -5.48
N GLN A 10 -14.62 -15.61 -6.47
CA GLN A 10 -13.51 -15.53 -7.40
C GLN A 10 -14.10 -15.49 -8.81
N GLY A 11 -14.62 -14.32 -9.19
CA GLY A 11 -15.41 -14.17 -10.42
C GLY A 11 -16.89 -14.62 -10.24
N ASP A 12 -17.66 -14.65 -11.32
CA ASP A 12 -18.94 -15.34 -11.36
C ASP A 12 -18.72 -16.76 -11.92
N PRO A 13 -19.28 -17.82 -11.33
CA PRO A 13 -20.20 -17.86 -10.21
C PRO A 13 -19.55 -17.84 -8.82
N VAL A 14 -20.32 -17.47 -7.81
CA VAL A 14 -19.94 -17.61 -6.39
C VAL A 14 -19.84 -19.09 -6.05
N ILE A 15 -18.69 -19.50 -5.53
CA ILE A 15 -18.48 -20.89 -5.07
C ILE A 15 -18.89 -20.96 -3.61
N HIS A 16 -19.85 -21.83 -3.32
CA HIS A 16 -20.36 -22.09 -1.97
C HIS A 16 -19.89 -23.44 -1.46
N TYR A 17 -19.29 -23.44 -0.28
CA TYR A 17 -18.91 -24.65 0.43
C TYR A 17 -19.64 -24.72 1.77
N SER A 18 -20.33 -25.85 2.02
CA SER A 18 -20.90 -26.16 3.31
C SER A 18 -20.05 -27.27 3.97
N ILE A 19 -19.35 -26.91 5.05
CA ILE A 19 -18.44 -27.82 5.73
C ILE A 19 -19.02 -28.21 7.09
N PRO A 20 -19.16 -29.52 7.42
CA PRO A 20 -19.60 -29.95 8.73
C PRO A 20 -18.68 -29.39 9.83
N THR A 21 -19.26 -28.87 10.92
CA THR A 21 -18.51 -28.31 12.05
C THR A 21 -17.49 -29.29 12.65
N THR A 22 -17.77 -30.59 12.61
CA THR A 22 -16.83 -31.62 13.04
C THR A 22 -15.58 -31.74 12.16
N ALA A 23 -15.68 -31.41 10.87
CA ALA A 23 -14.54 -31.33 9.96
C ALA A 23 -13.81 -29.98 10.08
N VAL A 24 -14.55 -28.91 10.37
CA VAL A 24 -14.02 -27.58 10.57
C VAL A 24 -13.12 -27.49 11.79
N ALA A 25 -13.50 -28.15 12.91
CA ALA A 25 -12.72 -28.17 14.15
C ALA A 25 -11.31 -28.80 14.01
N LYS A 26 -11.05 -29.50 12.91
CA LYS A 26 -9.75 -30.12 12.59
C LYS A 26 -9.00 -29.43 11.45
N ASN A 27 -9.52 -28.33 10.93
CA ASN A 27 -8.87 -27.60 9.84
C ASN A 27 -7.90 -26.57 10.45
N PRO A 28 -6.58 -26.75 10.29
CA PRO A 28 -5.58 -25.87 10.92
C PRO A 28 -5.70 -24.41 10.44
N VAL A 29 -6.19 -24.17 9.24
CA VAL A 29 -6.41 -22.80 8.73
C VAL A 29 -7.52 -22.11 9.49
N LEU A 30 -8.62 -22.82 9.77
CA LEU A 30 -9.74 -22.25 10.51
C LEU A 30 -9.43 -22.05 12.00
N GLU A 31 -8.64 -22.94 12.59
CA GLU A 31 -8.12 -22.78 13.95
C GLU A 31 -7.20 -21.54 14.03
N GLN A 32 -6.37 -21.34 13.01
CA GLN A 32 -5.50 -20.18 12.92
C GLN A 32 -6.29 -18.86 12.73
N ILE A 33 -7.32 -18.86 11.89
CA ILE A 33 -8.23 -17.72 11.74
C ILE A 33 -8.91 -17.41 13.06
N ALA A 34 -9.46 -18.41 13.74
CA ALA A 34 -10.12 -18.24 15.04
C ALA A 34 -9.15 -17.70 16.11
N LEU A 35 -7.87 -18.10 16.06
CA LEU A 35 -6.86 -17.55 16.94
C LEU A 35 -6.65 -16.05 16.69
N TYR A 36 -6.55 -15.64 15.43
CA TYR A 36 -6.32 -14.22 15.10
C TYR A 36 -7.52 -13.32 15.41
N ASP A 37 -8.73 -13.88 15.39
CA ASP A 37 -9.95 -13.16 15.77
C ASP A 37 -10.23 -13.21 17.29
N SER A 38 -9.38 -13.88 18.06
CA SER A 38 -9.59 -14.04 19.50
C SER A 38 -9.37 -12.73 20.29
N PRO A 39 -10.12 -12.52 21.39
CA PRO A 39 -9.89 -11.40 22.30
C PRO A 39 -8.46 -11.39 22.87
N GLU A 40 -7.87 -12.55 23.11
CA GLU A 40 -6.52 -12.73 23.62
C GLU A 40 -5.50 -12.20 22.62
N PHE A 41 -5.63 -12.57 21.33
CA PHE A 41 -4.76 -12.08 20.27
C PHE A 41 -4.89 -10.57 20.13
N ASN A 42 -6.10 -10.05 20.08
CA ASN A 42 -6.37 -8.61 19.98
C ASN A 42 -5.80 -7.85 21.19
N SER A 43 -5.99 -8.35 22.41
CA SER A 43 -5.42 -7.75 23.63
C SER A 43 -3.89 -7.68 23.56
N LYS A 44 -3.26 -8.71 23.03
CA LYS A 44 -1.80 -8.83 22.94
C LYS A 44 -1.20 -7.97 21.83
N PHE A 45 -1.84 -7.93 20.68
CA PHE A 45 -1.24 -7.44 19.44
C PHE A 45 -1.96 -6.25 18.78
N ASN A 46 -3.07 -5.77 19.34
CA ASN A 46 -3.71 -4.58 18.81
C ASN A 46 -2.82 -3.35 19.00
N TYR A 47 -2.21 -2.91 17.91
CA TYR A 47 -1.39 -1.71 17.87
C TYR A 47 -2.23 -0.51 17.44
N THR A 48 -2.24 0.53 18.26
CA THR A 48 -3.05 1.74 18.06
C THR A 48 -2.20 2.97 17.73
N GLY A 49 -0.89 2.80 17.55
CA GLY A 49 0.01 3.87 17.11
C GLY A 49 -0.29 4.31 15.68
N ASN A 50 0.15 5.51 15.34
CA ASN A 50 -0.05 6.13 14.01
C ASN A 50 1.24 6.22 13.20
N ASP A 51 2.27 5.44 13.55
CA ASP A 51 3.62 5.48 13.00
C ASP A 51 4.00 4.19 12.25
N LEU A 52 3.01 3.37 11.84
CA LEU A 52 3.27 2.27 10.91
C LEU A 52 3.71 2.82 9.55
N GLY A 53 4.66 2.11 8.94
CA GLY A 53 5.30 2.51 7.69
C GLY A 53 6.57 3.33 7.92
N VAL A 54 6.77 4.33 7.10
CA VAL A 54 7.97 5.17 7.05
C VAL A 54 7.74 6.50 7.74
N THR A 55 8.54 6.80 8.76
CA THR A 55 8.66 8.13 9.35
C THR A 55 10.02 8.71 8.96
N TYR A 56 9.99 9.63 8.00
CA TYR A 56 11.19 10.21 7.40
C TYR A 56 11.56 11.56 8.00
N THR A 57 12.86 11.73 8.21
CA THR A 57 13.54 13.03 8.35
C THR A 57 14.89 12.96 7.65
N LYS A 58 15.50 14.12 7.31
CA LYS A 58 16.85 14.14 6.72
C LYS A 58 17.95 13.58 7.64
N ALA A 59 17.71 13.60 8.95
CA ALA A 59 18.68 13.08 9.92
C ALA A 59 18.57 11.57 10.12
N ALA A 60 17.36 11.02 10.00
CA ALA A 60 17.09 9.59 10.18
C ALA A 60 15.71 9.22 9.66
N THR A 61 15.55 7.97 9.27
CA THR A 61 14.26 7.37 8.91
C THR A 61 13.95 6.21 9.85
N THR A 62 12.76 6.21 10.42
CA THR A 62 12.24 5.08 11.20
C THR A 62 11.25 4.30 10.33
N LEU A 63 11.44 2.99 10.27
CA LEU A 63 10.51 2.06 9.62
C LEU A 63 9.87 1.19 10.70
N ARG A 64 8.55 1.12 10.68
CA ARG A 64 7.78 0.29 11.61
C ARG A 64 6.77 -0.56 10.84
N VAL A 65 6.75 -1.86 11.11
CA VAL A 65 5.78 -2.79 10.53
C VAL A 65 5.14 -3.64 11.62
N TRP A 66 3.86 -3.93 11.46
CA TRP A 66 3.14 -4.85 12.34
C TRP A 66 3.22 -6.27 11.78
N ALA A 67 3.92 -7.14 12.45
CA ALA A 67 4.11 -8.54 12.09
C ALA A 67 4.17 -9.42 13.36
N PRO A 68 3.03 -9.58 14.06
CA PRO A 68 2.99 -10.15 15.42
C PRO A 68 3.41 -11.62 15.49
N THR A 69 3.32 -12.36 14.39
CA THR A 69 3.67 -13.77 14.29
C THR A 69 5.04 -14.02 13.67
N ALA A 70 5.76 -12.94 13.33
CA ALA A 70 7.09 -13.06 12.75
C ALA A 70 8.12 -13.53 13.79
N GLU A 71 9.04 -14.39 13.36
CA GLU A 71 10.22 -14.82 14.11
C GLU A 71 11.37 -13.81 13.95
N ALA A 72 11.45 -13.19 12.76
CA ALA A 72 12.40 -12.15 12.44
C ALA A 72 11.85 -11.26 11.31
N VAL A 73 12.21 -9.98 11.34
CA VAL A 73 11.90 -9.04 10.27
C VAL A 73 13.18 -8.26 9.92
N ASN A 74 13.39 -8.07 8.63
CA ASN A 74 14.47 -7.24 8.11
C ASN A 74 13.91 -6.21 7.12
N VAL A 75 14.43 -5.00 7.17
CA VAL A 75 14.37 -4.10 6.01
C VAL A 75 15.37 -4.62 4.98
N VAL A 76 14.96 -4.73 3.73
CA VAL A 76 15.82 -5.11 2.61
C VAL A 76 15.95 -3.90 1.71
N THR A 77 17.15 -3.37 1.54
CA THR A 77 17.39 -2.23 0.67
C THR A 77 18.04 -2.65 -0.65
N TYR A 78 17.68 -1.96 -1.73
CA TYR A 78 18.14 -2.25 -3.09
C TYR A 78 18.77 -1.02 -3.74
N LYS A 79 19.67 -1.28 -4.68
CA LYS A 79 20.33 -0.23 -5.46
C LYS A 79 19.36 0.46 -6.43
N ASP A 80 18.50 -0.32 -7.06
CA ASP A 80 17.53 0.13 -8.06
C ASP A 80 16.28 -0.76 -8.05
N SER A 81 15.28 -0.38 -8.87
CA SER A 81 14.00 -1.09 -8.97
C SER A 81 14.09 -2.50 -9.53
N GLU A 82 15.14 -2.79 -10.30
CA GLU A 82 15.28 -4.06 -11.04
C GLU A 82 16.36 -4.99 -10.46
N SER A 83 17.05 -4.54 -9.41
CA SER A 83 18.04 -5.36 -8.71
C SER A 83 17.44 -6.71 -8.32
N PRO A 84 18.15 -7.85 -8.57
CA PRO A 84 17.69 -9.15 -8.13
C PRO A 84 17.42 -9.22 -6.62
N TYR A 85 16.41 -9.96 -6.18
CA TYR A 85 16.09 -10.12 -4.75
C TYR A 85 17.28 -10.64 -3.92
N SER A 86 18.16 -11.42 -4.53
CA SER A 86 19.37 -11.95 -3.90
C SER A 86 20.42 -10.88 -3.58
N THR A 87 20.34 -9.70 -4.18
CA THR A 87 21.28 -8.59 -3.97
C THR A 87 20.84 -7.61 -2.89
N GLY A 88 19.69 -7.82 -2.29
CA GLY A 88 19.15 -6.97 -1.24
C GLY A 88 20.04 -7.00 0.00
N LYS A 89 20.34 -5.80 0.52
CA LYS A 89 21.06 -5.63 1.79
C LYS A 89 20.08 -5.72 2.94
N LEU A 90 20.28 -6.70 3.81
CA LEU A 90 19.45 -6.92 5.00
C LEU A 90 19.86 -5.98 6.13
N ILE A 91 18.88 -5.36 6.77
CA ILE A 91 19.00 -4.55 7.97
C ILE A 91 18.02 -5.12 8.98
N PRO A 92 18.49 -5.77 10.06
CA PRO A 92 17.60 -6.36 11.06
C PRO A 92 16.70 -5.31 11.72
N MET A 93 15.47 -5.68 11.99
CA MET A 93 14.54 -4.89 12.79
C MET A 93 14.45 -5.47 14.20
N GLU A 94 14.20 -4.61 15.15
CA GLU A 94 13.99 -4.98 16.55
C GLU A 94 12.50 -5.16 16.82
N TYR A 95 12.15 -6.22 17.57
CA TYR A 95 10.79 -6.42 18.04
C TYR A 95 10.43 -5.34 19.06
N ASP A 96 9.25 -4.76 18.91
CA ASP A 96 8.75 -3.70 19.77
C ASP A 96 7.31 -4.03 20.23
N VAL A 97 6.63 -3.04 20.79
CA VAL A 97 5.32 -3.21 21.42
C VAL A 97 4.26 -3.76 20.46
N LYS A 98 3.35 -4.59 21.00
CA LYS A 98 2.15 -5.05 20.30
C LYS A 98 2.40 -5.75 18.98
N GLY A 99 3.52 -6.46 18.86
CA GLY A 99 3.86 -7.21 17.65
C GLY A 99 4.39 -6.35 16.51
N THR A 100 4.82 -5.13 16.80
CA THR A 100 5.51 -4.29 15.82
C THR A 100 7.01 -4.58 15.81
N TRP A 101 7.63 -4.28 14.68
CA TRP A 101 9.07 -4.35 14.45
C TRP A 101 9.56 -2.99 13.97
N VAL A 102 10.71 -2.57 14.43
CA VAL A 102 11.25 -1.23 14.18
C VAL A 102 12.71 -1.30 13.71
N ALA A 103 13.03 -0.49 12.72
CA ALA A 103 14.41 -0.18 12.35
C ALA A 103 14.58 1.32 12.22
N LYS A 104 15.76 1.83 12.60
CA LYS A 104 16.14 3.23 12.43
C LYS A 104 17.38 3.32 11.55
N LEU A 105 17.23 3.97 10.40
CA LEU A 105 18.29 4.22 9.45
C LEU A 105 18.82 5.64 9.65
N ALA A 106 20.12 5.78 9.91
CA ALA A 106 20.74 7.08 10.09
C ALA A 106 20.97 7.79 8.74
N GLY A 107 20.94 9.11 8.76
CA GLY A 107 21.16 9.96 7.59
C GLY A 107 19.94 10.08 6.68
N ASP A 108 20.14 10.78 5.60
CA ASP A 108 19.12 11.03 4.60
C ASP A 108 18.86 9.77 3.77
N GLN A 109 17.64 9.26 3.85
CA GLN A 109 17.19 8.05 3.16
C GLN A 109 16.23 8.36 2.00
N ASP A 110 16.09 9.62 1.61
CA ASP A 110 15.24 9.96 0.45
C ASP A 110 15.70 9.21 -0.80
N GLY A 111 14.76 8.59 -1.52
CA GLY A 111 15.03 7.75 -2.69
C GLY A 111 15.46 6.31 -2.38
N THR A 112 15.65 5.92 -1.12
CA THR A 112 16.02 4.54 -0.76
C THR A 112 14.89 3.58 -1.13
N ILE A 113 15.23 2.56 -1.91
CA ILE A 113 14.32 1.50 -2.36
C ILE A 113 14.38 0.34 -1.36
N PHE A 114 13.23 -0.11 -0.87
CA PHE A 114 13.18 -1.12 0.18
C PHE A 114 11.97 -2.05 0.09
N ASN A 115 12.08 -3.20 0.75
CA ASN A 115 10.99 -4.11 1.12
C ASN A 115 11.18 -4.58 2.56
N TYR A 116 10.20 -5.32 3.10
CA TYR A 116 10.37 -6.10 4.31
C TYR A 116 10.55 -7.58 3.97
N ARG A 117 11.52 -8.23 4.61
CA ARG A 117 11.66 -9.68 4.61
C ARG A 117 11.24 -10.20 5.97
N VAL A 118 10.16 -10.96 5.99
CA VAL A 118 9.51 -11.48 7.20
C VAL A 118 9.71 -12.98 7.25
N GLN A 119 10.21 -13.48 8.35
CA GLN A 119 10.35 -14.92 8.62
C GLN A 119 9.17 -15.38 9.47
N VAL A 120 8.45 -16.40 8.97
CA VAL A 120 7.33 -17.05 9.67
C VAL A 120 7.44 -18.54 9.45
N ASN A 121 7.40 -19.34 10.52
CA ASN A 121 7.54 -20.81 10.48
C ASN A 121 8.78 -21.26 9.68
N GLY A 122 9.91 -20.57 9.88
CA GLY A 122 11.16 -20.83 9.18
C GLY A 122 11.21 -20.40 7.71
N ALA A 123 10.09 -19.96 7.11
CA ALA A 123 10.04 -19.48 5.74
C ALA A 123 10.26 -17.95 5.68
N ASN A 124 11.06 -17.51 4.70
CA ASN A 124 11.27 -16.08 4.43
C ASN A 124 10.38 -15.62 3.29
N ASN A 125 9.56 -14.61 3.56
CA ASN A 125 8.72 -13.94 2.58
C ASN A 125 9.14 -12.48 2.47
N GLU A 126 9.22 -11.96 1.24
CA GLU A 126 9.52 -10.56 1.00
C GLU A 126 8.31 -9.86 0.41
N ALA A 127 7.96 -8.70 0.98
CA ALA A 127 6.80 -7.93 0.57
C ALA A 127 7.06 -6.43 0.71
N VAL A 128 6.32 -5.66 -0.08
CA VAL A 128 6.26 -4.21 0.03
C VAL A 128 5.57 -3.83 1.34
N ASP A 129 5.98 -2.71 1.92
CA ASP A 129 5.34 -2.13 3.10
C ASP A 129 3.86 -1.80 2.79
N PRO A 130 2.89 -2.33 3.57
CA PRO A 130 1.47 -2.00 3.39
C PRO A 130 1.15 -0.49 3.54
N TYR A 131 2.01 0.26 4.23
CA TYR A 131 1.85 1.69 4.49
C TYR A 131 2.73 2.58 3.61
N VAL A 132 3.37 2.00 2.59
CA VAL A 132 4.24 2.75 1.69
C VAL A 132 3.46 3.84 0.93
N ARG A 133 4.09 5.00 0.75
CA ARG A 133 3.49 6.16 0.06
C ARG A 133 4.04 6.36 -1.34
N ALA A 134 5.15 5.71 -1.66
CA ALA A 134 5.75 5.70 -2.99
C ALA A 134 6.30 4.32 -3.29
N THR A 135 6.17 3.88 -4.54
CA THR A 135 6.65 2.56 -4.98
C THR A 135 7.46 2.69 -6.27
N THR A 136 8.27 1.69 -6.54
CA THR A 136 8.87 1.50 -7.86
C THR A 136 7.83 1.07 -8.90
N VAL A 137 8.24 0.93 -10.15
CA VAL A 137 7.39 0.45 -11.24
C VAL A 137 6.69 -0.85 -10.84
N ASN A 138 5.41 -0.96 -11.18
CA ASN A 138 4.52 -2.09 -10.87
C ASN A 138 4.35 -2.40 -9.36
N GLY A 139 4.71 -1.47 -8.49
CA GLY A 139 4.56 -1.67 -7.04
C GLY A 139 5.46 -2.76 -6.45
N LEU A 140 6.57 -3.11 -7.11
CA LEU A 140 7.44 -4.22 -6.70
C LEU A 140 8.21 -3.93 -5.41
N ARG A 141 8.51 -2.65 -5.14
CA ARG A 141 9.26 -2.23 -3.95
C ARG A 141 8.77 -0.88 -3.45
N GLY A 142 8.91 -0.65 -2.17
CA GLY A 142 8.68 0.66 -1.56
C GLY A 142 9.83 1.62 -1.85
N VAL A 143 9.54 2.92 -1.78
CA VAL A 143 10.54 3.98 -1.86
C VAL A 143 10.32 4.94 -0.70
N ILE A 144 11.38 5.24 0.03
CA ILE A 144 11.37 6.30 1.05
C ILE A 144 11.41 7.64 0.32
N VAL A 145 10.46 8.52 0.61
CA VAL A 145 10.32 9.81 -0.09
C VAL A 145 10.13 10.95 0.91
N ASP A 146 10.88 12.03 0.71
CA ASP A 146 10.59 13.31 1.36
C ASP A 146 9.34 13.94 0.72
N LEU A 147 8.18 13.69 1.32
CA LEU A 147 6.91 14.22 0.82
C LEU A 147 6.84 15.74 0.80
N SER A 148 7.71 16.45 1.53
CA SER A 148 7.75 17.92 1.52
C SER A 148 8.24 18.46 0.17
N THR A 149 9.00 17.68 -0.59
CA THR A 149 9.59 18.06 -1.88
C THR A 149 8.72 17.70 -3.08
N THR A 150 7.66 16.89 -2.89
CA THR A 150 6.88 16.30 -3.99
C THR A 150 5.80 17.24 -4.55
N ASN A 151 5.40 18.27 -3.81
CA ASN A 151 4.37 19.18 -4.24
C ASN A 151 4.89 20.18 -5.28
N PRO A 152 4.20 20.38 -6.41
CA PRO A 152 4.53 21.43 -7.37
C PRO A 152 4.43 22.83 -6.75
N VAL A 153 5.16 23.76 -7.33
CA VAL A 153 5.05 25.19 -6.93
C VAL A 153 3.60 25.66 -7.05
N GLY A 154 3.07 26.24 -5.97
CA GLY A 154 1.70 26.73 -5.93
C GLY A 154 0.62 25.69 -5.59
N TRP A 155 0.99 24.42 -5.33
CA TRP A 155 0.06 23.35 -5.00
C TRP A 155 -0.95 23.70 -3.90
N ASN A 156 -0.49 24.33 -2.81
CA ASN A 156 -1.36 24.73 -1.70
C ASN A 156 -2.36 25.84 -2.05
N LYS A 157 -2.14 26.60 -3.15
CA LYS A 157 -3.04 27.66 -3.61
C LYS A 157 -4.17 27.12 -4.49
N SER A 158 -4.05 25.90 -4.99
CA SER A 158 -4.95 25.29 -5.98
C SER A 158 -5.93 24.29 -5.38
N LYS A 159 -6.10 24.25 -4.05
CA LYS A 159 -7.05 23.34 -3.42
C LYS A 159 -8.49 23.72 -3.80
N PRO A 160 -9.29 22.77 -4.32
CA PRO A 160 -10.69 23.01 -4.59
C PRO A 160 -11.41 23.38 -3.29
N LYS A 161 -12.26 24.42 -3.33
CA LYS A 161 -13.10 24.80 -2.21
C LYS A 161 -14.36 23.94 -2.22
N PHE A 162 -14.30 22.77 -1.59
CA PHE A 162 -15.46 21.94 -1.37
C PHE A 162 -15.82 21.99 0.12
N SER A 163 -17.02 22.49 0.42
CA SER A 163 -17.53 22.65 1.78
C SER A 163 -18.79 21.80 2.07
N GLY A 164 -19.19 20.96 1.12
CA GLY A 164 -20.34 20.08 1.22
C GLY A 164 -20.05 18.77 2.00
N LYS A 165 -21.11 18.01 2.22
CA LYS A 165 -20.98 16.63 2.70
C LYS A 165 -20.43 15.75 1.56
N PRO A 166 -19.81 14.59 1.85
CA PRO A 166 -19.35 13.66 0.80
C PRO A 166 -20.46 13.28 -0.21
N THR A 167 -21.73 13.24 0.24
CA THR A 167 -22.90 12.97 -0.58
C THR A 167 -23.27 14.10 -1.54
N ASP A 168 -22.74 15.29 -1.36
CA ASP A 168 -22.97 16.45 -2.23
C ASP A 168 -21.94 16.52 -3.37
N ALA A 169 -20.97 15.60 -3.37
CA ALA A 169 -19.90 15.56 -4.37
C ALA A 169 -20.36 14.84 -5.64
N PHE A 170 -20.15 15.46 -6.79
CA PHE A 170 -20.17 14.77 -8.08
C PHE A 170 -18.77 14.19 -8.33
N ILE A 171 -18.68 12.88 -8.35
CA ILE A 171 -17.41 12.18 -8.62
C ILE A 171 -17.37 11.85 -10.11
N TYR A 172 -16.34 12.38 -10.80
CA TYR A 172 -16.08 12.11 -12.20
C TYR A 172 -14.78 11.31 -12.32
N GLU A 173 -14.87 10.08 -12.83
CA GLU A 173 -13.73 9.24 -13.13
C GLU A 173 -13.49 9.24 -14.64
N LEU A 174 -12.26 9.43 -15.05
CA LEU A 174 -11.88 9.41 -16.45
C LEU A 174 -10.54 8.74 -16.68
N HIS A 175 -10.36 8.17 -17.86
CA HIS A 175 -9.07 7.69 -18.30
C HIS A 175 -8.31 8.83 -18.98
N VAL A 176 -7.11 9.17 -18.45
CA VAL A 176 -6.31 10.34 -18.88
C VAL A 176 -6.03 10.32 -20.40
N ARG A 177 -5.71 9.15 -20.94
CA ARG A 177 -5.44 9.00 -22.36
C ARG A 177 -6.69 9.28 -23.19
N ASP A 178 -7.82 8.70 -22.83
CA ASP A 178 -9.04 8.74 -23.64
C ASP A 178 -9.66 10.13 -23.69
N LEU A 179 -9.53 10.92 -22.61
CA LEU A 179 -10.03 12.28 -22.53
C LEU A 179 -9.64 13.14 -23.75
N SER A 180 -8.43 13.00 -24.26
CA SER A 180 -7.85 13.90 -25.26
C SER A 180 -7.47 13.26 -26.58
N MET A 181 -7.61 11.91 -26.72
CA MET A 181 -7.13 11.18 -27.90
C MET A 181 -8.00 11.37 -29.14
N ASP A 182 -9.31 11.59 -28.97
CA ASP A 182 -10.21 11.76 -30.10
C ASP A 182 -9.78 12.93 -31.01
N ALA A 183 -9.97 12.77 -32.32
CA ALA A 183 -9.59 13.80 -33.29
C ALA A 183 -10.38 15.11 -33.10
N SER A 184 -11.66 15.00 -32.68
CA SER A 184 -12.55 16.13 -32.43
C SER A 184 -12.32 16.85 -31.10
N SER A 185 -11.47 16.31 -30.23
CA SER A 185 -11.24 16.84 -28.88
C SER A 185 -10.63 18.24 -28.84
N GLY A 186 -10.07 18.71 -29.95
CA GLY A 186 -9.44 20.04 -30.03
C GLY A 186 -8.09 20.15 -29.31
N PHE A 187 -7.59 19.08 -28.68
CA PHE A 187 -6.28 19.10 -28.03
C PHE A 187 -5.14 19.09 -29.05
N PRO A 188 -4.04 19.85 -28.82
CA PRO A 188 -2.83 19.75 -29.62
C PRO A 188 -2.27 18.33 -29.63
N THR A 189 -1.82 17.83 -30.78
CA THR A 189 -1.31 16.47 -30.95
C THR A 189 -0.21 16.12 -29.94
N ALA A 190 0.68 17.06 -29.61
CA ALA A 190 1.77 16.86 -28.64
C ALA A 190 1.28 16.63 -27.20
N GLN A 191 0.03 17.02 -26.88
CA GLN A 191 -0.57 16.92 -25.55
C GLN A 191 -1.56 15.75 -25.45
N LYS A 192 -2.02 15.20 -26.58
CA LYS A 192 -2.98 14.10 -26.62
C LYS A 192 -2.49 12.90 -25.82
N GLY A 193 -3.37 12.34 -25.00
CA GLY A 193 -3.11 11.17 -24.16
C GLY A 193 -2.19 11.41 -22.95
N LYS A 194 -1.85 12.64 -22.64
CA LYS A 194 -0.91 13.00 -21.55
C LYS A 194 -1.58 13.85 -20.48
N PHE A 195 -1.03 13.83 -19.26
CA PHE A 195 -1.50 14.67 -18.16
C PHE A 195 -1.48 16.18 -18.48
N VAL A 196 -0.53 16.63 -19.31
CA VAL A 196 -0.45 18.03 -19.73
C VAL A 196 -1.69 18.50 -20.51
N ALA A 197 -2.51 17.60 -21.04
CA ALA A 197 -3.77 17.96 -21.69
C ALA A 197 -4.71 18.73 -20.73
N PHE A 198 -4.70 18.38 -19.45
CA PHE A 198 -5.53 19.08 -18.45
C PHE A 198 -5.15 20.56 -18.21
N THR A 199 -4.01 21.00 -18.67
CA THR A 199 -3.59 22.40 -18.57
C THR A 199 -4.02 23.25 -19.76
N ASN A 200 -4.64 22.64 -20.80
CA ASN A 200 -5.07 23.35 -21.99
C ASN A 200 -6.44 23.99 -21.77
N THR A 201 -6.51 25.30 -22.01
CA THR A 201 -7.74 26.11 -21.84
C THR A 201 -8.46 26.40 -23.18
N ASN A 202 -7.86 26.01 -24.31
CA ASN A 202 -8.35 26.34 -25.67
C ASN A 202 -8.83 25.08 -26.40
N THR A 203 -9.60 24.24 -25.74
CA THR A 203 -10.18 23.05 -26.37
C THR A 203 -11.69 23.20 -26.53
N ALA A 204 -12.29 22.40 -27.40
CA ALA A 204 -13.74 22.36 -27.54
C ALA A 204 -14.48 22.05 -26.22
N PHE A 205 -13.82 21.33 -25.28
CA PHE A 205 -14.36 21.04 -23.97
C PHE A 205 -14.23 22.20 -22.96
N ALA A 206 -13.28 23.11 -23.17
CA ALA A 206 -13.08 24.27 -22.27
C ALA A 206 -14.06 25.41 -22.57
N GLY A 207 -14.79 25.36 -23.67
CA GLY A 207 -15.74 26.38 -24.10
C GLY A 207 -17.21 26.01 -23.94
N GLN A 208 -17.55 24.91 -23.28
CA GLN A 208 -18.93 24.49 -23.02
C GLN A 208 -19.29 24.69 -21.55
#